data_b5edb89cf517942cf2482c13dcb02fbd
#
_entry.id   b5edb89cf517942cf2482c13dcb02fbd
#
_cell.length_a   1.000
_cell.length_b   1.000
_cell.length_c   1.000
_cell.angle_alpha   90.00
_cell.angle_beta   90.00
_cell.angle_gamma   90.00
#
_symmetry.space_group_name_H-M   'P 1'
#
loop_
_entity.id
_entity.type
_entity.pdbx_description
1 polymer ?
#
loop_
_entity_poly.entity_id
_entity_poly.type
_entity_poly.pdbx_seq_one_letter_code
_entity_poly.pdbx_strand_id
1 'polypeptide(L)'
;MNKPLYLVCAKSFTGKDYIVDKMCKDFNMSKVISKTTREPRYAGENTHVFVTKEQALNEVPNSLADTYFDDNYYYTDLESVNNKDFYIIDTKGIKNFKYDLIEDREVISCYIDCDFWTRLKHSIKRKDGVIKTIKRFINDRKEFRKVSAYDFTLWFNGTQEFYDYIKNNRVEEL
;
A
#
# COMPACT_ATOMS: atom_id res chain seq x y z
N MET A 1 20.30 -8.33 -11.66
CA MET A 1 18.81 -8.41 -11.78
C MET A 1 18.23 -7.21 -11.06
N ASN A 2 17.23 -6.55 -11.67
CA ASN A 2 16.57 -5.45 -10.98
C ASN A 2 15.82 -5.98 -9.75
N LYS A 3 15.87 -5.26 -8.62
CA LYS A 3 15.17 -5.63 -7.38
C LYS A 3 13.66 -5.70 -7.62
N PRO A 4 12.94 -6.67 -7.04
CA PRO A 4 11.49 -6.75 -7.20
C PRO A 4 10.77 -5.54 -6.57
N LEU A 5 9.60 -5.18 -7.12
CA LEU A 5 8.67 -4.24 -6.51
C LEU A 5 7.57 -5.01 -5.78
N TYR A 6 7.49 -4.86 -4.47
CA TYR A 6 6.46 -5.49 -3.65
C TYR A 6 5.23 -4.57 -3.54
N LEU A 7 4.11 -4.98 -4.15
CA LEU A 7 2.80 -4.31 -3.96
C LEU A 7 2.17 -4.84 -2.67
N VAL A 8 2.11 -4.02 -1.64
CA VAL A 8 1.67 -4.45 -0.30
C VAL A 8 0.23 -4.03 -0.05
N CYS A 9 -0.66 -5.01 0.02
CA CYS A 9 -2.08 -4.84 0.28
C CYS A 9 -2.49 -5.51 1.60
N ALA A 10 -3.37 -4.85 2.35
CA ALA A 10 -3.95 -5.39 3.58
C ALA A 10 -5.18 -4.60 3.99
N LYS A 11 -6.06 -5.21 4.77
CA LYS A 11 -7.17 -4.53 5.42
C LYS A 11 -6.68 -3.42 6.35
N SER A 12 -7.55 -2.46 6.66
CA SER A 12 -7.28 -1.40 7.62
C SER A 12 -6.83 -1.96 8.98
N PHE A 13 -5.95 -1.24 9.65
CA PHE A 13 -5.42 -1.59 10.97
C PHE A 13 -4.60 -2.89 11.05
N THR A 14 -4.22 -3.48 9.94
CA THR A 14 -3.30 -4.64 9.90
C THR A 14 -1.90 -4.28 10.40
N GLY A 15 -1.49 -3.01 10.25
CA GLY A 15 -0.14 -2.56 10.59
C GLY A 15 0.83 -2.60 9.39
N LYS A 16 0.31 -2.70 8.15
CA LYS A 16 1.14 -2.75 6.94
C LYS A 16 2.10 -1.57 6.80
N ASP A 17 1.60 -0.35 7.06
CA ASP A 17 2.44 0.86 6.97
C ASP A 17 3.61 0.79 7.97
N TYR A 18 3.32 0.39 9.21
CA TYR A 18 4.32 0.24 10.26
C TYR A 18 5.40 -0.79 9.89
N ILE A 19 4.98 -1.97 9.39
CA ILE A 19 5.96 -3.02 9.06
C ILE A 19 6.79 -2.67 7.83
N VAL A 20 6.20 -2.01 6.83
CA VAL A 20 6.95 -1.50 5.66
C VAL A 20 7.96 -0.44 6.10
N ASP A 21 7.55 0.53 6.94
CA ASP A 21 8.47 1.55 7.46
C ASP A 21 9.62 0.93 8.27
N LYS A 22 9.31 -0.11 9.07
CA LYS A 22 10.32 -0.86 9.81
C LYS A 22 11.31 -1.54 8.87
N MET A 23 10.84 -2.22 7.83
CA MET A 23 11.71 -2.87 6.84
C MET A 23 12.55 -1.87 6.04
N CYS A 24 11.98 -0.73 5.66
CA CYS A 24 12.73 0.34 5.03
C CYS A 24 13.91 0.78 5.89
N LYS A 25 13.71 0.90 7.20
CA LYS A 25 14.76 1.28 8.16
C LYS A 25 15.76 0.14 8.41
N ASP A 26 15.28 -1.07 8.68
CA ASP A 26 16.12 -2.20 9.11
C ASP A 26 16.98 -2.75 7.96
N PHE A 27 16.49 -2.63 6.71
CA PHE A 27 17.11 -3.24 5.53
C PHE A 27 17.58 -2.22 4.49
N ASN A 28 17.57 -0.92 4.82
CA ASN A 28 17.89 0.17 3.89
C ASN A 28 17.09 0.11 2.59
N MET A 29 15.80 -0.25 2.70
CA MET A 29 14.86 -0.31 1.60
C MET A 29 14.04 0.98 1.52
N SER A 30 13.30 1.15 0.43
CA SER A 30 12.52 2.37 0.18
C SER A 30 11.09 2.04 -0.24
N LYS A 31 10.16 2.95 0.05
CA LYS A 31 8.76 2.83 -0.37
C LYS A 31 8.34 3.94 -1.30
N VAL A 32 7.36 3.65 -2.15
CA VAL A 32 6.67 4.63 -2.98
C VAL A 32 5.87 5.58 -2.10
N ILE A 33 5.93 6.87 -2.42
CA ILE A 33 5.06 7.89 -1.86
C ILE A 33 4.06 8.28 -2.94
N SER A 34 2.83 7.78 -2.84
CA SER A 34 1.77 8.05 -3.81
C SER A 34 1.26 9.49 -3.71
N LYS A 35 0.70 10.00 -4.80
CA LYS A 35 0.01 11.30 -4.85
C LYS A 35 -1.43 11.16 -4.42
N THR A 36 -2.00 12.21 -3.81
CA THR A 36 -3.41 12.24 -3.42
C THR A 36 -3.99 13.64 -3.43
N THR A 37 -5.29 13.74 -3.75
CA THR A 37 -6.07 14.97 -3.63
C THR A 37 -6.66 15.18 -2.25
N ARG A 38 -6.45 14.24 -1.33
CA ARG A 38 -6.89 14.36 0.06
C ARG A 38 -6.12 15.47 0.77
N GLU A 39 -6.81 16.25 1.56
CA GLU A 39 -6.16 17.20 2.44
C GLU A 39 -5.26 16.52 3.49
N PRO A 40 -4.11 17.12 3.84
CA PRO A 40 -3.27 16.63 4.93
C PRO A 40 -4.07 16.54 6.24
N ARG A 41 -3.83 15.49 7.02
CA ARG A 41 -4.50 15.28 8.32
C ARG A 41 -3.94 16.18 9.41
N TYR A 42 -2.70 16.62 9.24
CA TYR A 42 -1.99 17.52 10.15
C TYR A 42 -0.87 18.24 9.38
N ALA A 43 -0.45 19.37 9.90
CA ALA A 43 0.65 20.15 9.31
C ALA A 43 1.94 19.33 9.25
N GLY A 44 2.56 19.25 8.07
CA GLY A 44 3.80 18.48 7.85
C GLY A 44 3.59 16.98 7.62
N GLU A 45 2.36 16.50 7.36
CA GLU A 45 2.15 15.12 6.91
C GLU A 45 2.92 14.88 5.61
N ASN A 46 3.74 13.83 5.58
CA ASN A 46 4.59 13.43 4.45
C ASN A 46 4.30 12.00 3.95
N THR A 47 3.16 11.44 4.32
CA THR A 47 2.77 10.08 3.92
C THR A 47 2.35 9.99 2.45
N HIS A 48 2.02 11.14 1.83
CA HIS A 48 1.65 11.29 0.44
C HIS A 48 2.21 12.61 -0.11
N VAL A 49 2.29 12.72 -1.43
CA VAL A 49 2.42 13.99 -2.12
C VAL A 49 1.00 14.54 -2.32
N PHE A 50 0.69 15.66 -1.67
CA PHE A 50 -0.63 16.29 -1.75
C PHE A 50 -0.71 17.16 -2.99
N VAL A 51 -1.74 16.93 -3.81
CA VAL A 51 -1.94 17.61 -5.10
C VAL A 51 -3.36 18.16 -5.21
N THR A 52 -3.57 19.09 -6.14
CA THR A 52 -4.93 19.61 -6.42
C THR A 52 -5.74 18.61 -7.24
N LYS A 53 -7.07 18.74 -7.22
CA LYS A 53 -7.96 17.92 -8.07
C LYS A 53 -7.67 18.14 -9.56
N GLU A 54 -7.34 19.38 -9.96
CA GLU A 54 -6.98 19.71 -11.33
C GLU A 54 -5.71 18.98 -11.79
N GLN A 55 -4.67 18.97 -10.95
CA GLN A 55 -3.45 18.20 -11.22
C GLN A 55 -3.77 16.70 -11.36
N ALA A 56 -4.56 16.14 -10.44
CA ALA A 56 -4.92 14.73 -10.50
C ALA A 56 -5.69 14.37 -11.78
N LEU A 57 -6.64 15.20 -12.22
CA LEU A 57 -7.40 14.97 -13.46
C LEU A 57 -6.50 14.91 -14.70
N ASN A 58 -5.40 15.64 -14.70
CA ASN A 58 -4.42 15.63 -15.80
C ASN A 58 -3.45 14.44 -15.70
N GLU A 59 -3.06 14.02 -14.50
CA GLU A 59 -2.02 13.01 -14.28
C GLU A 59 -2.57 11.57 -14.19
N VAL A 60 -3.76 11.37 -13.61
CA VAL A 60 -4.36 10.03 -13.41
C VAL A 60 -4.50 9.21 -14.71
N PRO A 61 -4.88 9.77 -15.87
CA PRO A 61 -4.96 8.99 -17.10
C PRO A 61 -3.64 8.30 -17.51
N ASN A 62 -2.52 8.91 -17.14
CA ASN A 62 -1.16 8.42 -17.42
C ASN A 62 -0.48 7.77 -16.20
N SER A 63 -1.21 7.59 -15.11
CA SER A 63 -0.67 6.96 -13.90
C SER A 63 -0.38 5.47 -14.10
N LEU A 64 0.56 4.94 -13.32
CA LEU A 64 0.87 3.51 -13.24
C LEU A 64 -0.23 2.74 -12.51
N ALA A 65 -0.76 3.34 -11.46
CA ALA A 65 -1.89 2.81 -10.69
C ALA A 65 -2.68 3.97 -10.07
N ASP A 66 -3.99 3.79 -10.01
CA ASP A 66 -4.90 4.77 -9.41
C ASP A 66 -6.04 4.11 -8.62
N THR A 67 -6.57 4.87 -7.69
CA THR A 67 -7.79 4.54 -6.94
C THR A 67 -8.55 5.82 -6.61
N TYR A 68 -9.86 5.79 -6.81
CA TYR A 68 -10.77 6.83 -6.33
C TYR A 68 -11.51 6.33 -5.10
N PHE A 69 -11.30 6.99 -3.97
CA PHE A 69 -11.88 6.60 -2.68
C PHE A 69 -12.18 7.83 -1.82
N ASP A 70 -13.36 7.85 -1.18
CA ASP A 70 -13.81 8.92 -0.27
C ASP A 70 -13.62 10.33 -0.88
N ASP A 71 -14.06 10.47 -2.14
CA ASP A 71 -14.01 11.69 -2.95
C ASP A 71 -12.60 12.21 -3.28
N ASN A 72 -11.60 11.33 -3.16
CA ASN A 72 -10.20 11.64 -3.43
C ASN A 72 -9.55 10.65 -4.38
N TYR A 73 -8.64 11.16 -5.21
CA TYR A 73 -7.72 10.35 -6.00
C TYR A 73 -6.51 9.97 -5.17
N TYR A 74 -6.06 8.73 -5.37
CA TYR A 74 -4.77 8.20 -4.93
C TYR A 74 -4.14 7.54 -6.14
N TYR A 75 -2.94 7.98 -6.52
CA TYR A 75 -2.30 7.48 -7.72
C TYR A 75 -0.79 7.58 -7.64
N THR A 76 -0.13 6.88 -8.56
CA THR A 76 1.33 6.93 -8.66
C THR A 76 1.71 6.87 -10.14
N ASP A 77 2.77 7.57 -10.51
CA ASP A 77 3.38 7.51 -11.83
C ASP A 77 4.52 6.48 -11.88
N LEU A 78 4.98 6.19 -13.09
CA LEU A 78 6.06 5.25 -13.32
C LEU A 78 7.38 5.72 -12.68
N GLU A 79 7.66 7.02 -12.69
CA GLU A 79 8.88 7.59 -12.13
C GLU A 79 8.93 7.39 -10.61
N SER A 80 7.80 7.53 -9.93
CA SER A 80 7.68 7.38 -8.47
C SER A 80 8.01 5.97 -7.97
N VAL A 81 7.95 4.94 -8.81
CA VAL A 81 8.28 3.56 -8.44
C VAL A 81 9.73 3.17 -8.75
N ASN A 82 10.45 4.01 -9.51
CA ASN A 82 11.84 3.74 -9.86
C ASN A 82 12.69 3.64 -8.59
N ASN A 83 13.47 2.56 -8.49
CA ASN A 83 14.34 2.29 -7.35
C ASN A 83 13.61 2.19 -5.99
N LYS A 84 12.29 1.93 -5.98
CA LYS A 84 11.53 1.68 -4.76
C LYS A 84 11.28 0.17 -4.59
N ASP A 85 11.32 -0.28 -3.34
CA ASP A 85 11.16 -1.69 -3.01
C ASP A 85 9.70 -2.02 -2.68
N PHE A 86 8.98 -1.10 -2.06
CA PHE A 86 7.59 -1.30 -1.63
C PHE A 86 6.64 -0.26 -2.19
N TYR A 87 5.47 -0.72 -2.61
CA TYR A 87 4.33 0.15 -2.90
C TYR A 87 3.12 -0.31 -2.08
N ILE A 88 2.70 0.50 -1.11
CA ILE A 88 1.49 0.26 -0.32
C ILE A 88 0.29 0.66 -1.15
N ILE A 89 -0.54 -0.30 -1.52
CA ILE A 89 -1.63 -0.15 -2.48
C ILE A 89 -2.89 -0.83 -1.96
N ASP A 90 -4.06 -0.40 -2.40
CA ASP A 90 -5.33 -1.08 -2.11
C ASP A 90 -5.72 -2.09 -3.21
N THR A 91 -6.81 -2.80 -3.00
CA THR A 91 -7.29 -3.83 -3.93
C THR A 91 -7.70 -3.28 -5.30
N LYS A 92 -8.16 -2.04 -5.36
CA LYS A 92 -8.53 -1.39 -6.63
C LYS A 92 -7.28 -0.95 -7.37
N GLY A 93 -6.32 -0.34 -6.65
CA GLY A 93 -5.04 0.04 -7.22
C GLY A 93 -4.28 -1.15 -7.77
N ILE A 94 -4.31 -2.34 -7.14
CA ILE A 94 -3.72 -3.56 -7.71
C ILE A 94 -4.40 -3.96 -9.03
N LYS A 95 -5.73 -3.85 -9.10
CA LYS A 95 -6.48 -4.16 -10.34
C LYS A 95 -6.20 -3.16 -11.47
N ASN A 96 -5.97 -1.91 -11.11
CA ASN A 96 -5.67 -0.84 -12.06
C ASN A 96 -4.17 -0.70 -12.34
N PHE A 97 -3.33 -1.52 -11.70
CA PHE A 97 -1.88 -1.48 -11.88
C PHE A 97 -1.49 -1.91 -13.30
N LYS A 98 -0.80 -1.06 -14.02
CA LYS A 98 -0.36 -1.31 -15.40
C LYS A 98 0.99 -2.05 -15.41
N TYR A 99 0.94 -3.37 -15.27
CA TYR A 99 2.12 -4.24 -15.20
C TYR A 99 2.99 -4.16 -16.45
N ASP A 100 2.39 -3.93 -17.61
CA ASP A 100 3.04 -3.77 -18.91
C ASP A 100 3.95 -2.53 -19.01
N LEU A 101 3.79 -1.56 -18.11
CA LEU A 101 4.68 -0.41 -18.04
C LEU A 101 5.97 -0.67 -17.25
N ILE A 102 6.09 -1.82 -16.59
CA ILE A 102 7.29 -2.21 -15.82
C ILE A 102 7.89 -3.46 -16.46
N GLU A 103 8.61 -3.28 -17.57
CA GLU A 103 9.13 -4.39 -18.39
C GLU A 103 10.34 -5.08 -17.79
N ASP A 104 11.21 -4.33 -17.10
CA ASP A 104 12.53 -4.82 -16.66
C ASP A 104 12.58 -5.23 -15.18
N ARG A 105 11.44 -5.33 -14.51
CA ARG A 105 11.38 -5.53 -13.08
C ARG A 105 10.25 -6.46 -12.67
N GLU A 106 10.56 -7.44 -11.83
CA GLU A 106 9.54 -8.30 -11.23
C GLU A 106 8.63 -7.50 -10.29
N VAL A 107 7.32 -7.69 -10.43
CA VAL A 107 6.30 -7.09 -9.56
C VAL A 107 5.60 -8.20 -8.78
N ILE A 108 5.73 -8.16 -7.46
CA ILE A 108 5.20 -9.19 -6.57
C ILE A 108 4.07 -8.61 -5.73
N SER A 109 2.83 -9.04 -5.97
CA SER A 109 1.69 -8.62 -5.17
C SER A 109 1.59 -9.44 -3.88
N CYS A 110 1.61 -8.74 -2.73
CA CYS A 110 1.61 -9.31 -1.39
C CYS A 110 0.33 -8.94 -0.65
N TYR A 111 -0.38 -9.93 -0.12
CA TYR A 111 -1.48 -9.70 0.79
C TYR A 111 -1.09 -10.10 2.22
N ILE A 112 -1.30 -9.18 3.17
CA ILE A 112 -1.08 -9.45 4.59
C ILE A 112 -2.45 -9.59 5.26
N ASP A 113 -2.83 -10.82 5.62
CA ASP A 113 -4.03 -11.06 6.42
C ASP A 113 -3.76 -10.78 7.90
N CYS A 114 -4.81 -10.46 8.62
CA CYS A 114 -4.75 -10.21 10.05
C CYS A 114 -6.13 -10.41 10.65
N ASP A 115 -6.19 -11.11 11.77
CA ASP A 115 -7.43 -11.40 12.45
C ASP A 115 -8.13 -10.11 12.94
N PHE A 116 -9.43 -10.24 13.15
CA PHE A 116 -10.28 -9.11 13.55
C PHE A 116 -9.85 -8.49 14.90
N TRP A 117 -9.49 -9.32 15.88
CA TRP A 117 -9.18 -8.84 17.23
C TRP A 117 -7.88 -8.06 17.28
N THR A 118 -6.86 -8.50 16.55
CA THR A 118 -5.60 -7.78 16.38
C THR A 118 -5.84 -6.42 15.71
N ARG A 119 -6.61 -6.39 14.63
CA ARG A 119 -6.97 -5.14 13.94
C ARG A 119 -7.77 -4.19 14.85
N LEU A 120 -8.69 -4.72 15.66
CA LEU A 120 -9.46 -3.94 16.62
C LEU A 120 -8.54 -3.32 17.69
N LYS A 121 -7.59 -4.09 18.25
CA LYS A 121 -6.58 -3.57 19.19
C LYS A 121 -5.75 -2.43 18.55
N HIS A 122 -5.32 -2.59 17.31
CA HIS A 122 -4.58 -1.55 16.59
C HIS A 122 -5.42 -0.30 16.34
N SER A 123 -6.72 -0.45 16.03
CA SER A 123 -7.61 0.69 15.81
C SER A 123 -7.81 1.54 17.09
N ILE A 124 -7.91 0.89 18.24
CA ILE A 124 -8.04 1.55 19.55
C ILE A 124 -6.77 2.36 19.88
N LYS A 125 -5.59 1.76 19.64
CA LYS A 125 -4.30 2.44 19.85
C LYS A 125 -4.13 3.68 18.98
N ARG A 126 -4.68 3.66 17.76
CA ARG A 126 -4.53 4.74 16.78
C ARG A 126 -5.38 5.99 17.09
N LYS A 127 -6.40 5.87 17.95
CA LYS A 127 -7.30 6.98 18.36
C LYS A 127 -8.01 7.69 17.19
N ASP A 128 -8.27 7.01 16.09
CA ASP A 128 -8.94 7.58 14.90
C ASP A 128 -10.42 7.97 15.13
N GLY A 129 -10.97 7.65 16.29
CA GLY A 129 -12.38 7.81 16.64
C GLY A 129 -13.25 6.62 16.20
N VAL A 130 -14.29 6.34 16.99
CA VAL A 130 -15.14 5.15 16.83
C VAL A 130 -15.84 5.11 15.48
N ILE A 131 -16.42 6.24 15.05
CA ILE A 131 -17.18 6.31 13.78
C ILE A 131 -16.28 6.01 12.57
N LYS A 132 -15.07 6.60 12.53
CA LYS A 132 -14.12 6.36 11.44
C LYS A 132 -13.66 4.90 11.44
N THR A 133 -13.42 4.34 12.60
CA THR A 133 -13.04 2.92 12.77
C THR A 133 -14.12 1.99 12.21
N ILE A 134 -15.39 2.19 12.60
CA ILE A 134 -16.51 1.39 12.10
C ILE A 134 -16.65 1.50 10.57
N LYS A 135 -16.60 2.72 10.02
CA LYS A 135 -16.65 2.93 8.56
C LYS A 135 -15.55 2.15 7.85
N ARG A 136 -14.31 2.15 8.36
CA ARG A 136 -13.20 1.40 7.78
C ARG A 136 -13.42 -0.11 7.82
N PHE A 137 -13.92 -0.67 8.92
CA PHE A 137 -14.24 -2.09 9.00
C PHE A 137 -15.36 -2.50 8.03
N ILE A 138 -16.38 -1.66 7.86
CA ILE A 138 -17.47 -1.89 6.89
C ILE A 138 -16.92 -1.84 5.45
N ASN A 139 -16.09 -0.85 5.13
CA ASN A 139 -15.49 -0.72 3.81
C ASN A 139 -14.56 -1.90 3.52
N ASP A 140 -13.70 -2.28 4.46
CA ASP A 140 -12.85 -3.47 4.31
C ASP A 140 -13.69 -4.72 4.01
N ARG A 141 -14.81 -4.93 4.75
CA ARG A 141 -15.68 -6.08 4.51
C ARG A 141 -16.26 -6.08 3.09
N LYS A 142 -16.57 -4.93 2.52
CA LYS A 142 -17.09 -4.82 1.15
C LYS A 142 -15.99 -5.04 0.11
N GLU A 143 -14.83 -4.40 0.29
CA GLU A 143 -13.74 -4.43 -0.68
C GLU A 143 -13.05 -5.80 -0.71
N PHE A 144 -12.78 -6.37 0.46
CA PHE A 144 -12.08 -7.65 0.58
C PHE A 144 -12.99 -8.89 0.51
N ARG A 145 -14.30 -8.71 0.38
CA ARG A 145 -15.24 -9.85 0.24
C ARG A 145 -14.98 -10.70 -1.02
N LYS A 146 -14.46 -10.07 -2.07
CA LYS A 146 -14.19 -10.71 -3.36
C LYS A 146 -12.72 -11.03 -3.57
N VAL A 147 -11.88 -10.74 -2.59
CA VAL A 147 -10.45 -11.02 -2.65
C VAL A 147 -10.24 -12.50 -2.35
N SER A 148 -9.54 -13.19 -3.23
CA SER A 148 -9.11 -14.57 -3.07
C SER A 148 -7.59 -14.68 -3.01
N ALA A 149 -7.09 -15.81 -2.56
CA ALA A 149 -5.65 -16.08 -2.54
C ALA A 149 -5.01 -16.00 -3.95
N TYR A 150 -5.82 -16.20 -5.00
CA TYR A 150 -5.36 -16.14 -6.39
C TYR A 150 -5.18 -14.70 -6.93
N ASP A 151 -5.68 -13.69 -6.20
CA ASP A 151 -5.53 -12.29 -6.60
C ASP A 151 -4.14 -11.72 -6.24
N PHE A 152 -3.33 -12.49 -5.48
CA PHE A 152 -2.01 -12.08 -5.02
C PHE A 152 -0.97 -13.17 -5.28
N THR A 153 0.26 -12.75 -5.58
CA THR A 153 1.40 -13.64 -5.76
C THR A 153 1.78 -14.32 -4.45
N LEU A 154 1.75 -13.56 -3.35
CA LEU A 154 2.11 -14.04 -2.02
C LEU A 154 1.03 -13.65 -1.00
N TRP A 155 0.81 -14.56 -0.04
CA TRP A 155 -0.14 -14.38 1.04
C TRP A 155 0.54 -14.65 2.39
N PHE A 156 0.39 -13.72 3.35
CA PHE A 156 1.03 -13.78 4.66
C PHE A 156 0.00 -13.72 5.80
N ASN A 157 0.19 -14.54 6.83
CA ASN A 157 -0.60 -14.54 8.05
C ASN A 157 0.02 -13.59 9.10
N GLY A 158 -0.18 -12.28 8.88
CA GLY A 158 0.33 -11.24 9.75
C GLY A 158 1.61 -10.59 9.26
N THR A 159 1.93 -9.48 9.91
CA THR A 159 3.05 -8.62 9.51
C THR A 159 4.42 -9.23 9.82
N GLN A 160 4.50 -10.15 10.81
CA GLN A 160 5.77 -10.79 11.16
C GLN A 160 6.21 -11.77 10.07
N GLU A 161 5.29 -12.59 9.54
CA GLU A 161 5.60 -13.52 8.45
C GLU A 161 6.09 -12.77 7.20
N PHE A 162 5.44 -11.66 6.87
CA PHE A 162 5.88 -10.80 5.76
C PHE A 162 7.28 -10.21 6.01
N TYR A 163 7.56 -9.74 7.23
CA TYR A 163 8.88 -9.24 7.59
C TYR A 163 9.97 -10.30 7.44
N ASP A 164 9.72 -11.52 7.94
CA ASP A 164 10.67 -12.62 7.88
C ASP A 164 10.91 -13.09 6.43
N TYR A 165 9.85 -13.09 5.62
CA TYR A 165 9.98 -13.36 4.18
C TYR A 165 10.91 -12.35 3.50
N ILE A 166 10.69 -11.06 3.68
CA ILE A 166 11.54 -10.03 3.07
C ILE A 166 12.97 -10.13 3.60
N LYS A 167 13.17 -10.32 4.90
CA LYS A 167 14.50 -10.51 5.51
C LYS A 167 15.30 -11.63 4.83
N ASN A 168 14.62 -12.74 4.50
CA ASN A 168 15.28 -13.94 3.96
C ASN A 168 15.45 -13.91 2.43
N ASN A 169 14.66 -13.11 1.72
CA ASN A 169 14.62 -13.10 0.25
C ASN A 169 15.09 -11.77 -0.37
N ARG A 170 15.50 -10.79 0.44
CA ARG A 170 16.03 -9.54 -0.09
C ARG A 170 17.35 -9.77 -0.83
N VAL A 171 17.51 -9.06 -1.94
CA VAL A 171 18.81 -8.98 -2.62
C VAL A 171 19.68 -8.03 -1.83
N GLU A 172 20.75 -8.50 -1.19
CA GLU A 172 21.75 -7.65 -0.56
C GLU A 172 22.56 -6.96 -1.66
N GLU A 173 22.72 -5.65 -1.58
CA GLU A 173 23.68 -4.93 -2.42
C GLU A 173 25.08 -5.30 -1.90
N LEU A 174 25.84 -6.04 -2.71
CA LEU A 174 27.26 -6.29 -2.52
C LEU A 174 28.06 -5.04 -2.86
#